data_7053f4abbc922dcec37926b71d56e1bf
#
_entry.id   7053f4abbc922dcec37926b71d56e1bf
#
_cell.length_a   1.000
_cell.length_b   1.000
_cell.length_c   1.000
_cell.angle_alpha   90.00
_cell.angle_beta   90.00
_cell.angle_gamma   90.00
#
_symmetry.space_group_name_H-M   'P 1'
#
loop_
_entity.id
_entity.type
_entity.pdbx_description
1 polymer ?
#
loop_
_entity_poly.entity_id
_entity_poly.type
_entity_poly.pdbx_seq_one_letter_code
_entity_poly.pdbx_strand_id
1 'polypeptide(L)'
;DLHSLRRRQRQMCIRDRYIKGPDFPTGGIVANQDDLAAIYETGQGKIKIRGRIEIEKGKAGKDKLVITEIPYTMIGANIGKFLNDVYSLVESKVTTDIVDITNQSSKEGIRIVLELKKGADVEALKNLLYKKTKLEDTFGVNMLAVANGRPETLGLVPIIRHHVNFQYEIAKRKYETLLAKEQEKEEIQQGLIKACNVIDLIIEILRGSRDQKMAKACLINGETEGIKFKSKASEAMAAQLCFTERQAAAILEMRLYKLIGLEIEALIKEHEETRAKIAEYSDILEHRSSMAKVIMKELKAFRKEYARDRRTELDNLEEAVVVKKELEVSDVVLLMDRFGYVKTVDTSTYDRNKDTADAENKLILKVKNIDKLCIFTNNGNMHLVKVLDLPYGKFRDKGTPIDNVSNYDSSKEDIVFIAPLMDVEKHKLIFGTKSVSYTHLRAHETPEH
;
A
#
# COMPACT_ATOMS: atom_id res chain seq x y z
N ASP A 1 22.65 -19.67 -19.24
CA ASP A 1 23.67 -18.89 -18.57
C ASP A 1 23.64 -19.14 -17.05
N LEU A 2 24.64 -19.91 -16.56
CA LEU A 2 24.73 -20.31 -15.14
C LEU A 2 24.78 -19.14 -14.16
N HIS A 3 25.28 -17.98 -14.59
CA HIS A 3 25.33 -16.75 -13.77
C HIS A 3 23.94 -16.13 -13.60
N SER A 4 23.09 -16.17 -14.59
CA SER A 4 21.71 -15.66 -14.50
C SER A 4 20.84 -16.56 -13.64
N LEU A 5 21.02 -17.89 -13.72
CA LEU A 5 20.33 -18.87 -12.86
C LEU A 5 20.73 -18.73 -11.39
N ARG A 6 22.03 -18.58 -11.07
CA ARG A 6 22.49 -18.32 -9.70
C ARG A 6 22.00 -16.97 -9.16
N ARG A 7 21.87 -15.97 -10.03
CA ARG A 7 21.30 -14.66 -9.67
C ARG A 7 19.82 -14.77 -9.32
N ARG A 8 19.02 -15.48 -10.15
CA ARG A 8 17.61 -15.75 -9.89
C ARG A 8 17.39 -16.58 -8.63
N GLN A 9 18.18 -17.61 -8.39
CA GLN A 9 18.10 -18.40 -7.15
C GLN A 9 18.40 -17.57 -5.89
N ARG A 10 19.39 -16.65 -5.93
CA ARG A 10 19.65 -15.74 -4.79
C ARG A 10 18.54 -14.74 -4.56
N GLN A 11 17.90 -14.26 -5.62
CA GLN A 11 16.75 -13.36 -5.51
C GLN A 11 15.54 -14.06 -4.92
N MET A 12 15.25 -15.28 -5.34
CA MET A 12 14.22 -16.14 -4.75
C MET A 12 14.47 -16.39 -3.26
N CYS A 13 15.71 -16.64 -2.85
CA CYS A 13 16.05 -16.86 -1.43
C CYS A 13 15.83 -15.62 -0.54
N ILE A 14 16.06 -14.41 -1.06
CA ILE A 14 15.80 -13.18 -0.31
C ILE A 14 14.30 -12.96 -0.12
N ARG A 15 13.51 -13.15 -1.18
CA ARG A 15 12.06 -13.04 -1.15
C ARG A 15 11.45 -14.05 -0.17
N ASP A 16 11.80 -15.32 -0.32
CA ASP A 16 11.13 -16.39 0.40
C ASP A 16 11.50 -16.42 1.89
N ARG A 17 12.70 -15.96 2.25
CA ARG A 17 13.17 -15.99 3.64
C ARG A 17 12.97 -14.69 4.41
N TYR A 18 13.14 -13.53 3.76
CA TYR A 18 13.24 -12.25 4.47
C TYR A 18 12.17 -11.23 4.07
N ILE A 19 11.93 -11.04 2.77
CA ILE A 19 10.98 -10.06 2.24
C ILE A 19 9.98 -10.78 1.36
N LYS A 20 8.93 -11.31 2.00
CA LYS A 20 7.90 -12.10 1.33
C LYS A 20 7.03 -11.27 0.37
N GLY A 21 6.76 -10.01 0.72
CA GLY A 21 5.92 -9.11 -0.05
C GLY A 21 5.76 -7.76 0.66
N PRO A 22 5.03 -6.81 0.06
CA PRO A 22 4.71 -5.54 0.69
C PRO A 22 3.85 -5.75 1.94
N ASP A 23 3.90 -4.79 2.86
CA ASP A 23 3.08 -4.77 4.06
C ASP A 23 2.39 -3.42 4.16
N PHE A 24 1.06 -3.43 4.12
CA PHE A 24 0.26 -2.21 4.14
C PHE A 24 -0.26 -1.93 5.55
N PRO A 25 -0.28 -0.67 5.99
CA PRO A 25 -0.76 -0.31 7.33
C PRO A 25 -2.24 -0.64 7.55
N THR A 26 -3.02 -0.78 6.48
CA THR A 26 -4.44 -1.15 6.51
C THR A 26 -4.68 -2.66 6.51
N GLY A 27 -3.62 -3.48 6.46
CA GLY A 27 -3.76 -4.93 6.32
C GLY A 27 -4.19 -5.33 4.90
N GLY A 28 -5.17 -6.21 4.82
CA GLY A 28 -5.68 -6.79 3.57
C GLY A 28 -4.89 -7.99 3.09
N ILE A 29 -5.29 -8.51 1.95
CA ILE A 29 -4.72 -9.71 1.34
C ILE A 29 -4.19 -9.35 -0.04
N VAL A 30 -2.91 -9.62 -0.29
CA VAL A 30 -2.35 -9.59 -1.64
C VAL A 30 -2.82 -10.85 -2.37
N ALA A 31 -3.62 -10.67 -3.42
CA ALA A 31 -4.30 -11.78 -4.12
C ALA A 31 -3.48 -12.41 -5.26
N ASN A 32 -2.35 -11.82 -5.63
CA ASN A 32 -1.48 -12.28 -6.73
C ASN A 32 -0.01 -12.39 -6.25
N GLN A 33 0.23 -13.23 -5.27
CA GLN A 33 1.56 -13.41 -4.66
C GLN A 33 2.64 -13.81 -5.68
N ASP A 34 2.31 -14.62 -6.68
CA ASP A 34 3.27 -15.11 -7.68
C ASP A 34 3.86 -14.00 -8.54
N ASP A 35 3.09 -12.94 -8.79
CA ASP A 35 3.55 -11.78 -9.57
C ASP A 35 4.62 -10.94 -8.82
N LEU A 36 4.71 -11.07 -7.49
CA LEU A 36 5.66 -10.31 -6.67
C LEU A 36 7.11 -10.58 -7.07
N ALA A 37 7.43 -11.78 -7.58
CA ALA A 37 8.77 -12.11 -8.06
C ALA A 37 9.21 -11.18 -9.20
N ALA A 38 8.38 -11.05 -10.22
CA ALA A 38 8.63 -10.19 -11.38
C ALA A 38 8.64 -8.71 -10.98
N ILE A 39 7.74 -8.30 -10.09
CA ILE A 39 7.69 -6.92 -9.57
C ILE A 39 8.97 -6.57 -8.83
N TYR A 40 9.49 -7.45 -7.98
CA TYR A 40 10.73 -7.21 -7.24
C TYR A 40 11.99 -7.30 -8.11
N GLU A 41 11.92 -7.98 -9.24
CA GLU A 41 13.02 -8.01 -10.21
C GLU A 41 13.07 -6.71 -11.04
N THR A 42 11.91 -6.26 -11.54
CA THR A 42 11.82 -5.11 -12.45
C THR A 42 11.66 -3.77 -11.74
N GLY A 43 11.11 -3.77 -10.52
CA GLY A 43 10.71 -2.56 -9.79
C GLY A 43 9.38 -1.97 -10.24
N GLN A 44 8.64 -2.63 -11.12
CA GLN A 44 7.34 -2.18 -11.64
C GLN A 44 6.35 -3.33 -11.73
N GLY A 45 5.07 -3.03 -11.55
CA GLY A 45 3.99 -3.99 -11.71
C GLY A 45 2.70 -3.59 -11.02
N LYS A 46 1.79 -4.54 -10.94
CA LYS A 46 0.47 -4.34 -10.34
C LYS A 46 0.23 -5.41 -9.28
N ILE A 47 -0.16 -4.97 -8.09
CA ILE A 47 -0.54 -5.84 -6.98
C ILE A 47 -2.04 -5.73 -6.79
N LYS A 48 -2.74 -6.86 -6.78
CA LYS A 48 -4.16 -6.93 -6.43
C LYS A 48 -4.28 -7.04 -4.91
N ILE A 49 -4.96 -6.09 -4.28
CA ILE A 49 -5.17 -6.05 -2.84
C ILE A 49 -6.66 -6.21 -2.57
N ARG A 50 -6.99 -7.18 -1.74
CA ARG A 50 -8.36 -7.49 -1.33
C ARG A 50 -8.54 -7.16 0.16
N GLY A 51 -9.64 -6.49 0.51
CA GLY A 51 -10.01 -6.26 1.90
C GLY A 51 -10.45 -7.56 2.59
N ARG A 52 -10.35 -7.59 3.91
CA ARG A 52 -10.79 -8.73 4.72
C ARG A 52 -12.24 -8.54 5.16
N ILE A 53 -13.04 -9.56 4.90
CA ILE A 53 -14.46 -9.63 5.33
C ILE A 53 -14.61 -10.77 6.32
N GLU A 54 -15.15 -10.47 7.46
CA GLU A 54 -15.53 -11.45 8.49
C GLU A 54 -17.05 -11.57 8.57
N ILE A 55 -17.53 -12.74 8.98
CA ILE A 55 -18.96 -13.01 9.12
C ILE A 55 -19.26 -13.05 10.62
N GLU A 56 -20.04 -12.10 11.09
CA GLU A 56 -20.61 -12.13 12.44
C GLU A 56 -22.03 -12.72 12.38
N LYS A 57 -22.23 -13.87 13.02
CA LYS A 57 -23.54 -14.51 13.12
C LYS A 57 -24.46 -13.70 14.02
N GLY A 58 -25.58 -13.24 13.47
CA GLY A 58 -26.57 -12.46 14.19
C GLY A 58 -27.65 -13.31 14.84
N LYS A 59 -28.39 -12.69 15.76
CA LYS A 59 -29.57 -13.31 16.35
C LYS A 59 -30.67 -13.55 15.30
N ALA A 60 -31.33 -14.67 15.34
CA ALA A 60 -32.44 -15.05 14.44
C ALA A 60 -32.05 -15.18 12.95
N GLY A 61 -30.81 -15.54 12.65
CA GLY A 61 -30.33 -15.75 11.26
C GLY A 61 -30.16 -14.49 10.43
N LYS A 62 -29.96 -13.34 11.08
CA LYS A 62 -29.56 -12.09 10.45
C LYS A 62 -28.04 -11.95 10.62
N ASP A 63 -27.30 -12.42 9.64
CA ASP A 63 -25.85 -12.34 9.67
C ASP A 63 -25.38 -10.94 9.28
N LYS A 64 -24.16 -10.56 9.71
CA LYS A 64 -23.52 -9.31 9.37
C LYS A 64 -22.19 -9.61 8.68
N LEU A 65 -21.92 -8.89 7.61
CA LEU A 65 -20.58 -8.83 7.03
C LEU A 65 -19.84 -7.65 7.64
N VAL A 66 -18.69 -7.94 8.22
CA VAL A 66 -17.84 -6.94 8.84
C VAL A 66 -16.55 -6.84 8.05
N ILE A 67 -16.27 -5.68 7.50
CA ILE A 67 -15.01 -5.39 6.84
C ILE A 67 -14.04 -4.87 7.91
N THR A 68 -13.00 -5.64 8.21
CA THR A 68 -12.00 -5.34 9.23
C THR A 68 -10.72 -4.77 8.64
N GLU A 69 -10.43 -5.06 7.37
CA GLU A 69 -9.26 -4.56 6.65
C GLU A 69 -9.66 -4.13 5.24
N ILE A 70 -9.05 -3.06 4.75
CA ILE A 70 -9.34 -2.48 3.43
C ILE A 70 -8.08 -2.37 2.58
N PRO A 71 -8.19 -2.38 1.24
CA PRO A 71 -7.07 -2.04 0.38
C PRO A 71 -6.49 -0.65 0.72
N TYR A 72 -5.16 -0.53 0.66
CA TYR A 72 -4.49 0.74 0.95
C TYR A 72 -4.98 1.90 0.07
N THR A 73 -5.42 1.60 -1.16
CA THR A 73 -6.01 2.56 -2.09
C THR A 73 -7.36 3.14 -1.63
N MET A 74 -7.98 2.52 -0.61
CA MET A 74 -9.32 2.90 -0.11
C MET A 74 -9.28 3.84 1.11
N ILE A 75 -8.10 4.34 1.50
CA ILE A 75 -7.93 5.24 2.65
C ILE A 75 -8.56 6.62 2.42
N GLY A 76 -9.01 7.25 3.48
CA GLY A 76 -9.52 8.64 3.51
C GLY A 76 -10.89 8.78 2.84
N ALA A 77 -11.03 9.73 1.94
CA ALA A 77 -12.30 10.03 1.24
C ALA A 77 -12.86 8.84 0.42
N ASN A 78 -12.01 7.86 0.08
CA ASN A 78 -12.43 6.69 -0.68
C ASN A 78 -13.30 5.72 0.13
N ILE A 79 -13.28 5.76 1.46
CA ILE A 79 -14.21 4.99 2.30
C ILE A 79 -15.65 5.49 2.07
N GLY A 80 -15.87 6.82 2.05
CA GLY A 80 -17.18 7.39 1.74
C GLY A 80 -17.66 7.02 0.35
N LYS A 81 -16.76 7.02 -0.64
CA LYS A 81 -17.09 6.55 -1.99
C LYS A 81 -17.49 5.08 -2.00
N PHE A 82 -16.77 4.22 -1.30
CA PHE A 82 -17.12 2.80 -1.17
C PHE A 82 -18.53 2.61 -0.58
N LEU A 83 -18.89 3.35 0.47
CA LEU A 83 -20.24 3.29 1.06
C LEU A 83 -21.29 3.66 0.02
N ASN A 84 -21.08 4.74 -0.75
CA ASN A 84 -21.98 5.16 -1.82
C ASN A 84 -22.06 4.12 -2.95
N ASP A 85 -20.94 3.49 -3.32
CA ASP A 85 -20.93 2.41 -4.32
C ASP A 85 -21.80 1.23 -3.85
N VAL A 86 -21.75 0.85 -2.57
CA VAL A 86 -22.60 -0.20 -2.00
C VAL A 86 -24.08 0.22 -1.97
N TYR A 87 -24.39 1.47 -1.59
CA TYR A 87 -25.77 1.99 -1.67
C TYR A 87 -26.30 1.94 -3.11
N SER A 88 -25.51 2.31 -4.09
CA SER A 88 -25.87 2.25 -5.50
C SER A 88 -26.16 0.83 -5.99
N LEU A 89 -25.45 -0.18 -5.47
CA LEU A 89 -25.74 -1.60 -5.76
C LEU A 89 -27.10 -2.04 -5.21
N VAL A 90 -27.51 -1.50 -4.06
CA VAL A 90 -28.83 -1.78 -3.47
C VAL A 90 -29.94 -1.04 -4.23
N GLU A 91 -29.77 0.25 -4.53
CA GLU A 91 -30.74 1.09 -5.26
C GLU A 91 -30.99 0.55 -6.68
N SER A 92 -29.92 0.15 -7.37
CA SER A 92 -30.00 -0.44 -8.72
C SER A 92 -30.50 -1.89 -8.73
N LYS A 93 -30.87 -2.42 -7.57
CA LYS A 93 -31.35 -3.80 -7.38
C LYS A 93 -30.39 -4.89 -7.90
N VAL A 94 -29.10 -4.59 -7.98
CA VAL A 94 -28.05 -5.58 -8.29
C VAL A 94 -27.95 -6.60 -7.15
N THR A 95 -28.16 -6.14 -5.91
CA THR A 95 -28.38 -7.00 -4.74
C THR A 95 -29.56 -6.48 -3.91
N THR A 96 -30.30 -7.39 -3.31
CA THR A 96 -31.37 -7.07 -2.35
C THR A 96 -31.06 -7.60 -0.95
N ASP A 97 -29.87 -8.19 -0.77
CA ASP A 97 -29.51 -8.94 0.44
C ASP A 97 -28.95 -8.04 1.54
N ILE A 98 -28.56 -6.80 1.22
CA ILE A 98 -28.09 -5.80 2.17
C ILE A 98 -29.29 -4.98 2.68
N VAL A 99 -29.42 -4.87 4.00
CA VAL A 99 -30.44 -4.06 4.67
C VAL A 99 -29.91 -2.68 4.98
N ASP A 100 -28.69 -2.63 5.53
CA ASP A 100 -28.04 -1.38 5.94
C ASP A 100 -26.51 -1.52 5.89
N ILE A 101 -25.82 -0.38 5.77
CA ILE A 101 -24.38 -0.29 5.85
C ILE A 101 -23.98 0.85 6.78
N THR A 102 -23.13 0.56 7.77
CA THR A 102 -22.66 1.52 8.76
C THR A 102 -21.15 1.49 8.88
N ASN A 103 -20.54 2.66 8.98
CA ASN A 103 -19.12 2.80 9.27
C ASN A 103 -18.93 3.00 10.79
N GLN A 104 -18.40 2.00 11.46
CA GLN A 104 -18.09 1.98 12.88
C GLN A 104 -16.57 2.06 13.15
N SER A 105 -15.78 2.46 12.16
CA SER A 105 -14.34 2.57 12.30
C SER A 105 -13.95 3.58 13.38
N SER A 106 -12.93 3.23 14.17
CA SER A 106 -12.46 4.03 15.30
C SER A 106 -10.92 4.06 15.35
N LYS A 107 -10.36 4.58 16.43
CA LYS A 107 -8.90 4.50 16.68
C LYS A 107 -8.38 3.07 16.84
N GLU A 108 -9.25 2.13 17.16
CA GLU A 108 -8.93 0.70 17.31
C GLU A 108 -8.76 0.00 15.97
N GLY A 109 -9.37 0.53 14.90
CA GLY A 109 -9.25 -0.04 13.56
C GLY A 109 -10.44 0.26 12.67
N ILE A 110 -10.40 -0.36 11.49
CA ILE A 110 -11.46 -0.28 10.48
C ILE A 110 -12.55 -1.29 10.85
N ARG A 111 -13.80 -0.80 10.86
CA ARG A 111 -14.99 -1.63 11.07
C ARG A 111 -16.14 -1.05 10.26
N ILE A 112 -16.41 -1.66 9.11
CA ILE A 112 -17.57 -1.33 8.27
C ILE A 112 -18.51 -2.52 8.32
N VAL A 113 -19.73 -2.29 8.77
CA VAL A 113 -20.74 -3.35 9.02
C VAL A 113 -21.84 -3.26 7.99
N LEU A 114 -22.09 -4.37 7.29
CA LEU A 114 -23.22 -4.56 6.40
C LEU A 114 -24.21 -5.52 7.07
N GLU A 115 -25.42 -5.07 7.31
CA GLU A 115 -26.51 -5.90 7.85
C GLU A 115 -27.20 -6.63 6.72
N LEU A 116 -27.35 -7.96 6.85
CA LEU A 116 -27.90 -8.81 5.81
C LEU A 116 -29.35 -9.18 6.10
N LYS A 117 -30.10 -9.45 5.04
CA LYS A 117 -31.43 -10.11 5.15
C LYS A 117 -31.25 -11.56 5.60
N LYS A 118 -32.29 -12.08 6.21
CA LYS A 118 -32.35 -13.52 6.60
C LYS A 118 -32.24 -14.39 5.34
N GLY A 119 -31.27 -15.33 5.34
CA GLY A 119 -31.05 -16.26 4.25
C GLY A 119 -30.29 -15.67 3.03
N ALA A 120 -29.62 -14.53 3.22
CA ALA A 120 -28.77 -13.96 2.18
C ALA A 120 -27.60 -14.90 1.83
N ASP A 121 -27.26 -14.96 0.54
CA ASP A 121 -26.08 -15.70 0.06
C ASP A 121 -24.82 -14.88 0.32
N VAL A 122 -24.16 -15.20 1.42
CA VAL A 122 -22.99 -14.49 1.92
C VAL A 122 -21.81 -14.55 0.94
N GLU A 123 -21.56 -15.72 0.33
CA GLU A 123 -20.41 -15.88 -0.58
C GLU A 123 -20.65 -15.19 -1.92
N ALA A 124 -21.86 -15.26 -2.45
CA ALA A 124 -22.22 -14.50 -3.65
C ALA A 124 -22.09 -12.99 -3.40
N LEU A 125 -22.49 -12.52 -2.22
CA LEU A 125 -22.41 -11.10 -1.85
C LEU A 125 -20.96 -10.65 -1.67
N LYS A 126 -20.08 -11.43 -1.04
CA LYS A 126 -18.65 -11.13 -0.97
C LYS A 126 -18.03 -10.98 -2.35
N ASN A 127 -18.29 -11.93 -3.25
CA ASN A 127 -17.81 -11.89 -4.63
C ASN A 127 -18.33 -10.66 -5.39
N LEU A 128 -19.59 -10.29 -5.17
CA LEU A 128 -20.18 -9.09 -5.73
C LEU A 128 -19.45 -7.82 -5.25
N LEU A 129 -19.20 -7.70 -3.94
CA LEU A 129 -18.49 -6.57 -3.35
C LEU A 129 -17.07 -6.45 -3.90
N TYR A 130 -16.32 -7.55 -3.97
CA TYR A 130 -14.98 -7.55 -4.56
C TYR A 130 -14.97 -7.15 -6.04
N LYS A 131 -15.95 -7.61 -6.83
CA LYS A 131 -15.99 -7.33 -8.27
C LYS A 131 -16.53 -5.96 -8.62
N LYS A 132 -17.45 -5.41 -7.82
CA LYS A 132 -18.20 -4.19 -8.14
C LYS A 132 -17.78 -2.96 -7.35
N THR A 133 -16.96 -3.13 -6.32
CA THR A 133 -16.48 -2.03 -5.49
C THR A 133 -14.95 -2.04 -5.39
N LYS A 134 -14.38 -1.02 -4.75
CA LYS A 134 -12.94 -0.94 -4.49
C LYS A 134 -12.47 -1.80 -3.31
N LEU A 135 -13.28 -2.73 -2.81
CA LEU A 135 -12.86 -3.66 -1.77
C LEU A 135 -11.83 -4.68 -2.29
N GLU A 136 -11.76 -4.90 -3.60
CA GLU A 136 -10.60 -5.42 -4.30
C GLU A 136 -10.13 -4.36 -5.29
N ASP A 137 -8.88 -3.94 -5.18
CA ASP A 137 -8.33 -2.90 -6.03
C ASP A 137 -6.89 -3.23 -6.44
N THR A 138 -6.44 -2.58 -7.49
CA THR A 138 -5.09 -2.76 -8.02
C THR A 138 -4.19 -1.63 -7.57
N PHE A 139 -3.11 -1.98 -6.88
CA PHE A 139 -2.05 -1.07 -6.48
C PHE A 139 -0.91 -1.11 -7.51
N GLY A 140 -0.65 0.02 -8.16
CA GLY A 140 0.49 0.18 -9.07
C GLY A 140 1.79 0.31 -8.30
N VAL A 141 2.73 -0.60 -8.51
CA VAL A 141 4.07 -0.54 -7.95
C VAL A 141 5.00 0.16 -8.92
N ASN A 142 5.70 1.18 -8.44
CA ASN A 142 6.79 1.82 -9.15
C ASN A 142 7.90 2.16 -8.13
N MET A 143 8.95 1.36 -8.11
CA MET A 143 10.06 1.49 -7.17
C MET A 143 11.08 2.49 -7.71
N LEU A 144 10.62 3.74 -7.92
CA LEU A 144 11.47 4.85 -8.35
C LEU A 144 12.33 5.32 -7.17
N ALA A 145 13.64 5.34 -7.37
CA ALA A 145 14.61 5.82 -6.39
C ALA A 145 15.65 6.72 -7.05
N VAL A 146 16.26 7.62 -6.27
CA VAL A 146 17.43 8.38 -6.74
C VAL A 146 18.68 7.58 -6.41
N ALA A 147 19.32 7.02 -7.43
CA ALA A 147 20.58 6.30 -7.32
C ALA A 147 21.68 7.08 -8.05
N ASN A 148 22.81 7.32 -7.37
CA ASN A 148 23.95 8.06 -7.94
C ASN A 148 23.56 9.44 -8.54
N GLY A 149 22.60 10.13 -7.92
CA GLY A 149 22.12 11.45 -8.35
C GLY A 149 21.15 11.42 -9.54
N ARG A 150 20.69 10.25 -10.00
CA ARG A 150 19.72 10.09 -11.09
C ARG A 150 18.50 9.31 -10.64
N PRO A 151 17.29 9.68 -11.09
CA PRO A 151 16.10 8.89 -10.85
C PRO A 151 16.13 7.62 -11.72
N GLU A 152 16.01 6.46 -11.07
CA GLU A 152 16.01 5.16 -11.73
C GLU A 152 14.93 4.28 -11.11
N THR A 153 14.24 3.49 -11.94
CA THR A 153 13.35 2.44 -11.43
C THR A 153 14.19 1.19 -11.18
N LEU A 154 14.23 0.77 -9.93
CA LEU A 154 15.11 -0.30 -9.48
C LEU A 154 14.31 -1.46 -8.89
N GLY A 155 14.74 -2.68 -9.16
CA GLY A 155 14.25 -3.84 -8.43
C GLY A 155 14.70 -3.85 -6.97
N LEU A 156 14.11 -4.73 -6.16
CA LEU A 156 14.36 -4.81 -4.71
C LEU A 156 15.84 -5.05 -4.36
N VAL A 157 16.51 -5.98 -5.06
CA VAL A 157 17.92 -6.32 -4.78
C VAL A 157 18.88 -5.17 -5.09
N PRO A 158 18.78 -4.47 -6.22
CA PRO A 158 19.52 -3.23 -6.45
C PRO A 158 19.32 -2.18 -5.35
N ILE A 159 18.08 -1.93 -4.92
CA ILE A 159 17.79 -0.97 -3.83
C ILE A 159 18.51 -1.37 -2.55
N ILE A 160 18.40 -2.64 -2.13
CA ILE A 160 19.09 -3.14 -0.94
C ILE A 160 20.61 -2.99 -1.10
N ARG A 161 21.17 -3.28 -2.27
CA ARG A 161 22.60 -3.13 -2.54
C ARG A 161 23.06 -1.69 -2.41
N HIS A 162 22.32 -0.73 -2.97
CA HIS A 162 22.62 0.70 -2.81
C HIS A 162 22.59 1.11 -1.34
N HIS A 163 21.57 0.67 -0.60
CA HIS A 163 21.48 0.94 0.83
C HIS A 163 22.64 0.35 1.62
N VAL A 164 22.98 -0.91 1.37
CA VAL A 164 24.13 -1.57 2.04
C VAL A 164 25.43 -0.85 1.73
N ASN A 165 25.69 -0.51 0.48
CA ASN A 165 26.90 0.24 0.10
C ASN A 165 26.96 1.60 0.81
N PHE A 166 25.85 2.30 0.90
CA PHE A 166 25.74 3.55 1.63
C PHE A 166 26.03 3.37 3.13
N GLN A 167 25.53 2.30 3.76
CA GLN A 167 25.86 1.99 5.15
C GLN A 167 27.37 1.79 5.36
N TYR A 168 28.05 1.10 4.44
CA TYR A 168 29.52 0.96 4.49
C TYR A 168 30.23 2.30 4.34
N GLU A 169 29.79 3.16 3.45
CA GLU A 169 30.35 4.50 3.23
C GLU A 169 30.20 5.37 4.48
N ILE A 170 29.02 5.41 5.06
CA ILE A 170 28.75 6.16 6.30
C ILE A 170 29.57 5.59 7.46
N ALA A 171 29.62 4.28 7.63
CA ALA A 171 30.42 3.65 8.66
C ALA A 171 31.91 3.98 8.49
N LYS A 172 32.41 3.93 7.26
CA LYS A 172 33.81 4.30 6.96
C LYS A 172 34.10 5.75 7.40
N ARG A 173 33.32 6.70 6.97
CA ARG A 173 33.49 8.13 7.36
C ARG A 173 33.37 8.34 8.88
N LYS A 174 32.46 7.63 9.53
CA LYS A 174 32.31 7.65 10.99
C LYS A 174 33.57 7.19 11.70
N TYR A 175 34.09 6.02 11.31
CA TYR A 175 35.27 5.45 11.97
C TYR A 175 36.57 6.17 11.60
N GLU A 176 36.72 6.73 10.38
CA GLU A 176 37.82 7.62 10.04
C GLU A 176 37.85 8.87 10.94
N THR A 177 36.69 9.49 11.18
CA THR A 177 36.60 10.66 12.07
C THR A 177 36.88 10.30 13.53
N LEU A 178 36.39 9.15 13.99
CA LEU A 178 36.63 8.68 15.36
C LEU A 178 38.10 8.31 15.57
N LEU A 179 38.71 7.63 14.62
CA LEU A 179 40.13 7.28 14.64
C LEU A 179 41.02 8.53 14.71
N ALA A 180 40.79 9.53 13.86
CA ALA A 180 41.53 10.76 13.88
C ALA A 180 41.46 11.47 15.26
N LYS A 181 40.25 11.51 15.86
CA LYS A 181 40.07 12.09 17.22
C LYS A 181 40.80 11.34 18.30
N GLU A 182 40.76 10.02 18.29
CA GLU A 182 41.50 9.21 19.28
C GLU A 182 43.02 9.29 19.05
N GLN A 183 43.49 9.39 17.82
CA GLN A 183 44.89 9.61 17.53
C GLN A 183 45.42 10.99 18.01
N GLU A 184 44.64 12.05 17.79
CA GLU A 184 44.96 13.37 18.37
C GLU A 184 45.01 13.33 19.91
N LYS A 185 44.08 12.57 20.52
CA LYS A 185 44.06 12.39 21.97
C LYS A 185 45.27 11.59 22.44
N GLU A 186 45.64 10.50 21.75
CA GLU A 186 46.81 9.67 22.04
C GLU A 186 48.08 10.51 21.99
N GLU A 187 48.25 11.36 20.93
CA GLU A 187 49.40 12.25 20.77
C GLU A 187 49.55 13.15 22.02
N ILE A 188 48.49 13.78 22.48
CA ILE A 188 48.49 14.62 23.66
C ILE A 188 48.84 13.81 24.93
N GLN A 189 48.20 12.66 25.12
CA GLN A 189 48.44 11.79 26.29
C GLN A 189 49.88 11.30 26.36
N GLN A 190 50.46 10.89 25.23
CA GLN A 190 51.90 10.51 25.16
C GLN A 190 52.82 11.68 25.55
N GLY A 191 52.51 12.90 25.08
CA GLY A 191 53.24 14.11 25.46
C GLY A 191 53.17 14.37 26.95
N LEU A 192 51.98 14.28 27.55
CA LEU A 192 51.77 14.49 29.02
C LEU A 192 52.50 13.42 29.84
N ILE A 193 52.45 12.13 29.43
CA ILE A 193 53.17 11.06 30.12
C ILE A 193 54.69 11.28 30.04
N LYS A 194 55.22 11.63 28.87
CA LYS A 194 56.64 12.00 28.70
C LYS A 194 57.00 13.20 29.57
N ALA A 195 56.17 14.26 29.62
CA ALA A 195 56.37 15.43 30.44
C ALA A 195 56.41 15.11 31.92
N CYS A 196 55.55 14.22 32.44
CA CYS A 196 55.58 13.76 33.82
C CYS A 196 56.92 13.11 34.20
N ASN A 197 57.59 12.38 33.30
CA ASN A 197 58.90 11.75 33.54
C ASN A 197 60.04 12.77 33.60
N VAL A 198 59.89 13.96 33.03
CA VAL A 198 60.92 15.00 32.98
C VAL A 198 60.39 16.32 33.59
N ILE A 199 59.50 16.21 34.53
CA ILE A 199 58.72 17.38 35.06
C ILE A 199 59.63 18.46 35.69
N ASP A 200 60.67 18.02 36.40
CA ASP A 200 61.60 18.95 37.04
C ASP A 200 62.33 19.82 35.97
N LEU A 201 62.69 19.22 34.87
CA LEU A 201 63.29 19.95 33.73
C LEU A 201 62.29 20.94 33.09
N ILE A 202 61.01 20.52 32.94
CA ILE A 202 59.98 21.38 32.41
C ILE A 202 59.72 22.58 33.32
N ILE A 203 59.68 22.35 34.65
CA ILE A 203 59.56 23.46 35.64
C ILE A 203 60.73 24.39 35.54
N GLU A 204 61.94 23.86 35.36
CA GLU A 204 63.14 24.68 35.17
C GLU A 204 63.06 25.56 33.91
N ILE A 205 62.66 24.97 32.78
CA ILE A 205 62.40 25.70 31.51
C ILE A 205 61.38 26.81 31.69
N LEU A 206 60.23 26.51 32.33
CA LEU A 206 59.17 27.49 32.56
C LEU A 206 59.59 28.65 33.44
N ARG A 207 60.40 28.38 34.50
CA ARG A 207 60.95 29.43 35.40
C ARG A 207 62.07 30.22 34.77
N GLY A 208 62.85 29.61 33.87
CA GLY A 208 63.98 30.25 33.19
C GLY A 208 63.57 31.05 31.95
N SER A 209 62.43 30.80 31.38
CA SER A 209 61.93 31.47 30.19
C SER A 209 61.32 32.85 30.50
N ARG A 210 61.46 33.81 29.58
CA ARG A 210 60.88 35.17 29.72
C ARG A 210 59.39 35.20 29.39
N ASP A 211 58.95 34.39 28.48
CA ASP A 211 57.59 34.31 27.99
C ASP A 211 57.20 32.87 27.55
N GLN A 212 55.91 32.66 27.31
CA GLN A 212 55.37 31.39 26.90
C GLN A 212 55.88 30.93 25.55
N LYS A 213 56.23 31.87 24.62
CA LYS A 213 56.74 31.52 23.29
C LYS A 213 58.13 30.89 23.39
N MET A 214 59.01 31.45 24.25
CA MET A 214 60.32 30.90 24.48
C MET A 214 60.26 29.50 25.14
N ALA A 215 59.39 29.32 26.11
CA ALA A 215 59.16 28.01 26.73
C ALA A 215 58.63 26.98 25.68
N LYS A 216 57.68 27.40 24.84
CA LYS A 216 57.11 26.56 23.77
C LYS A 216 58.18 26.19 22.73
N ALA A 217 59.03 27.14 22.28
CA ALA A 217 60.13 26.89 21.34
C ALA A 217 61.16 25.89 21.91
N CYS A 218 61.48 25.99 23.21
CA CYS A 218 62.35 25.02 23.88
C CYS A 218 61.72 23.61 23.92
N LEU A 219 60.45 23.51 24.24
CA LEU A 219 59.78 22.19 24.28
C LEU A 219 59.66 21.53 22.90
N ILE A 220 59.48 22.32 21.84
CA ILE A 220 59.28 21.78 20.47
C ILE A 220 60.62 21.54 19.78
N ASN A 221 61.52 22.54 19.79
CA ASN A 221 62.73 22.55 18.97
C ASN A 221 64.00 22.35 19.79
N GLY A 222 63.93 22.29 21.13
CA GLY A 222 65.10 22.26 21.99
C GLY A 222 65.86 23.57 22.02
N GLU A 223 65.23 24.72 21.71
CA GLU A 223 65.87 26.05 21.72
C GLU A 223 66.13 26.48 23.17
N THR A 224 67.41 26.46 23.58
CA THR A 224 67.82 26.81 24.96
C THR A 224 68.32 28.23 25.09
N GLU A 225 68.47 28.98 23.99
CA GLU A 225 69.04 30.32 23.97
C GLU A 225 68.16 31.31 24.77
N GLY A 226 68.79 32.00 25.73
CA GLY A 226 68.11 32.98 26.59
C GLY A 226 67.35 32.40 27.76
N ILE A 227 67.27 31.06 27.96
CA ILE A 227 66.69 30.40 29.10
C ILE A 227 67.73 30.20 30.19
N LYS A 228 67.38 30.51 31.44
CA LYS A 228 68.27 30.35 32.58
C LYS A 228 68.14 28.97 33.20
N PHE A 229 69.12 28.07 32.95
CA PHE A 229 69.18 26.73 33.54
C PHE A 229 70.02 26.69 34.79
N LYS A 230 69.73 25.78 35.73
CA LYS A 230 70.49 25.56 36.93
C LYS A 230 71.81 24.83 36.67
N SER A 231 71.88 23.97 35.66
CA SER A 231 73.07 23.20 35.28
C SER A 231 73.20 23.08 33.74
N LYS A 232 74.46 22.86 33.30
CA LYS A 232 74.74 22.52 31.88
C LYS A 232 74.10 21.16 31.49
N ALA A 233 73.87 20.27 32.42
CA ALA A 233 73.24 18.98 32.16
C ALA A 233 71.76 19.18 31.86
N SER A 234 71.06 20.07 32.62
CA SER A 234 69.66 20.44 32.34
C SER A 234 69.52 21.12 30.96
N GLU A 235 70.43 21.97 30.62
CA GLU A 235 70.47 22.63 29.25
C GLU A 235 70.64 21.59 28.16
N ALA A 236 71.59 20.66 28.32
CA ALA A 236 71.81 19.59 27.33
C ALA A 236 70.59 18.64 27.20
N MET A 237 69.89 18.35 28.31
CA MET A 237 68.65 17.59 28.25
C MET A 237 67.48 18.36 27.63
N ALA A 238 67.39 19.66 27.89
CA ALA A 238 66.37 20.52 27.28
C ALA A 238 66.53 20.64 25.76
N ALA A 239 67.79 20.69 25.29
CA ALA A 239 68.12 20.73 23.85
C ALA A 239 67.70 19.39 23.10
N GLN A 240 67.44 18.33 23.83
CA GLN A 240 66.97 17.03 23.25
C GLN A 240 65.47 16.88 23.29
N LEU A 241 64.71 17.86 23.86
CA LEU A 241 63.28 17.80 23.87
C LEU A 241 62.74 18.03 22.46
N CYS A 242 61.77 17.19 22.06
CA CYS A 242 61.12 17.23 20.77
C CYS A 242 59.63 16.84 20.97
N PHE A 243 58.87 17.77 21.53
CA PHE A 243 57.42 17.63 21.65
C PHE A 243 56.74 18.20 20.40
N THR A 244 55.58 17.67 20.06
CA THR A 244 54.75 18.31 19.01
C THR A 244 54.15 19.63 19.51
N GLU A 245 53.68 20.45 18.62
CA GLU A 245 53.04 21.73 18.97
C GLU A 245 51.84 21.52 19.88
N ARG A 246 51.04 20.49 19.61
CA ARG A 246 49.86 20.10 20.44
C ARG A 246 50.28 19.60 21.82
N GLN A 247 51.34 18.79 21.88
CA GLN A 247 51.87 18.29 23.16
C GLN A 247 52.44 19.45 23.98
N ALA A 248 53.20 20.35 23.41
CA ALA A 248 53.74 21.52 24.10
C ALA A 248 52.63 22.43 24.64
N ALA A 249 51.61 22.68 23.85
CA ALA A 249 50.45 23.45 24.29
C ALA A 249 49.73 22.78 25.52
N ALA A 250 49.49 21.48 25.43
CA ALA A 250 48.86 20.74 26.54
C ALA A 250 49.72 20.69 27.80
N ILE A 251 51.06 20.63 27.66
CA ILE A 251 52.00 20.68 28.80
C ILE A 251 51.93 22.06 29.48
N LEU A 252 51.92 23.12 28.68
CA LEU A 252 51.86 24.51 29.21
C LEU A 252 50.51 24.82 29.89
N GLU A 253 49.43 24.15 29.51
CA GLU A 253 48.13 24.29 30.11
C GLU A 253 47.89 23.30 31.26
N MET A 254 48.85 22.41 31.57
CA MET A 254 48.71 21.37 32.56
C MET A 254 48.63 21.95 33.99
N ARG A 255 47.64 21.54 34.73
CA ARG A 255 47.46 21.97 36.13
C ARG A 255 48.36 21.16 37.07
N LEU A 256 48.96 21.80 38.07
CA LEU A 256 49.90 21.16 39.01
C LEU A 256 49.36 19.93 39.74
N TYR A 257 48.07 19.85 40.01
CA TYR A 257 47.48 18.68 40.71
C TYR A 257 47.57 17.41 39.83
N LYS A 258 47.64 17.53 38.52
CA LYS A 258 47.82 16.40 37.61
C LYS A 258 49.15 15.68 37.73
N LEU A 259 50.06 16.22 38.52
CA LEU A 259 51.36 15.62 38.85
C LEU A 259 51.29 14.68 40.05
N ILE A 260 50.17 14.53 40.70
CA ILE A 260 49.95 13.59 41.80
C ILE A 260 49.95 12.13 41.22
N GLY A 261 50.60 11.21 41.90
CA GLY A 261 50.80 9.84 41.42
C GLY A 261 49.52 9.13 40.96
N LEU A 262 48.42 9.31 41.70
CA LEU A 262 47.10 8.77 41.30
C LEU A 262 46.56 9.35 39.99
N GLU A 263 46.81 10.61 39.68
CA GLU A 263 46.41 11.25 38.43
C GLU A 263 47.26 10.77 37.25
N ILE A 264 48.53 10.49 37.47
CA ILE A 264 49.41 9.89 36.45
C ILE A 264 48.99 8.46 36.11
N GLU A 265 48.68 7.66 37.15
CA GLU A 265 48.12 6.31 36.91
C GLU A 265 46.82 6.35 36.12
N ALA A 266 45.91 7.30 36.44
CA ALA A 266 44.67 7.50 35.72
C ALA A 266 44.93 7.91 34.25
N LEU A 267 45.93 8.79 34.00
CA LEU A 267 46.32 9.20 32.65
C LEU A 267 46.89 7.99 31.84
N ILE A 268 47.70 7.14 32.44
CA ILE A 268 48.24 5.94 31.80
C ILE A 268 47.10 5.00 31.42
N LYS A 269 46.17 4.74 32.33
CA LYS A 269 44.99 3.91 32.08
C LYS A 269 44.14 4.47 30.93
N GLU A 270 43.89 5.77 30.96
CA GLU A 270 43.13 6.44 29.86
C GLU A 270 43.86 6.32 28.53
N HIS A 271 45.20 6.41 28.53
CA HIS A 271 46.00 6.21 27.34
C HIS A 271 45.90 4.76 26.79
N GLU A 272 45.91 3.76 27.65
CA GLU A 272 45.70 2.35 27.27
C GLU A 272 44.30 2.16 26.65
N GLU A 273 43.25 2.75 27.23
CA GLU A 273 41.89 2.73 26.68
C GLU A 273 41.82 3.40 25.32
N THR A 274 42.51 4.55 25.15
CA THR A 274 42.60 5.26 23.87
C THR A 274 43.29 4.41 22.79
N ARG A 275 44.40 3.76 23.14
CA ARG A 275 45.12 2.81 22.23
C ARG A 275 44.26 1.62 21.84
N ALA A 276 43.51 1.05 22.78
CA ALA A 276 42.57 -0.03 22.48
C ALA A 276 41.49 0.39 21.46
N LYS A 277 40.93 1.61 21.61
CA LYS A 277 39.98 2.16 20.63
C LYS A 277 40.61 2.42 19.27
N ILE A 278 41.83 2.96 19.22
CA ILE A 278 42.58 3.14 17.97
C ILE A 278 42.76 1.81 17.24
N ALA A 279 43.15 0.76 17.95
CA ALA A 279 43.30 -0.57 17.39
C ALA A 279 41.96 -1.13 16.88
N GLU A 280 40.88 -0.95 17.65
CA GLU A 280 39.52 -1.36 17.24
C GLU A 280 39.06 -0.62 15.98
N TYR A 281 39.23 0.71 15.93
CA TYR A 281 38.78 1.51 14.79
C TYR A 281 39.62 1.24 13.54
N SER A 282 40.92 1.00 13.70
CA SER A 282 41.81 0.59 12.61
C SER A 282 41.39 -0.78 12.04
N ASP A 283 41.13 -1.77 12.90
CA ASP A 283 40.63 -3.10 12.47
C ASP A 283 39.30 -2.98 11.69
N ILE A 284 38.38 -2.12 12.16
CA ILE A 284 37.09 -1.88 11.48
C ILE A 284 37.30 -1.26 10.09
N LEU A 285 38.27 -0.36 9.94
CA LEU A 285 38.57 0.31 8.67
C LEU A 285 39.32 -0.59 7.69
N GLU A 286 40.27 -1.39 8.18
CA GLU A 286 41.11 -2.27 7.37
C GLU A 286 40.34 -3.52 6.92
N HIS A 287 39.46 -4.06 7.76
CA HIS A 287 38.78 -5.33 7.52
C HIS A 287 37.29 -5.14 7.27
N ARG A 288 36.84 -5.39 6.04
CA ARG A 288 35.43 -5.35 5.67
C ARG A 288 34.52 -6.24 6.54
N SER A 289 35.05 -7.38 7.03
CA SER A 289 34.34 -8.29 7.93
C SER A 289 34.06 -7.68 9.30
N SER A 290 35.01 -6.91 9.86
CA SER A 290 34.86 -6.20 11.13
C SER A 290 33.84 -5.07 11.00
N MET A 291 33.91 -4.29 9.91
CA MET A 291 32.92 -3.25 9.60
C MET A 291 31.52 -3.86 9.42
N ALA A 292 31.40 -5.00 8.72
CA ALA A 292 30.12 -5.70 8.57
C ALA A 292 29.53 -6.13 9.93
N LYS A 293 30.35 -6.59 10.88
CA LYS A 293 29.88 -6.97 12.23
C LYS A 293 29.29 -5.78 12.98
N VAL A 294 29.91 -4.61 12.86
CA VAL A 294 29.42 -3.38 13.49
C VAL A 294 28.09 -2.94 12.87
N ILE A 295 28.01 -2.86 11.55
CA ILE A 295 26.76 -2.52 10.83
C ILE A 295 25.65 -3.51 11.21
N MET A 296 25.97 -4.82 11.24
CA MET A 296 25.01 -5.85 11.65
C MET A 296 24.55 -5.71 13.11
N LYS A 297 25.42 -5.27 14.01
CA LYS A 297 25.06 -5.00 15.41
C LYS A 297 24.09 -3.85 15.51
N GLU A 298 24.34 -2.75 14.79
CA GLU A 298 23.44 -1.60 14.75
C GLU A 298 22.07 -1.99 14.14
N LEU A 299 22.04 -2.70 13.01
CA LEU A 299 20.80 -3.17 12.38
C LEU A 299 19.99 -4.13 13.28
N LYS A 300 20.67 -5.00 14.05
CA LYS A 300 19.98 -5.87 15.02
C LYS A 300 19.34 -5.07 16.16
N ALA A 301 19.99 -4.00 16.62
CA ALA A 301 19.42 -3.12 17.64
C ALA A 301 18.16 -2.40 17.10
N PHE A 302 18.22 -1.85 15.89
CA PHE A 302 17.05 -1.27 15.21
C PHE A 302 15.92 -2.28 15.07
N ARG A 303 16.24 -3.49 14.62
CA ARG A 303 15.23 -4.54 14.51
C ARG A 303 14.55 -4.84 15.83
N LYS A 304 15.31 -4.89 16.94
CA LYS A 304 14.73 -5.16 18.26
C LYS A 304 13.77 -4.07 18.72
N GLU A 305 14.06 -2.81 18.37
CA GLU A 305 13.28 -1.65 18.79
C GLU A 305 12.04 -1.42 17.91
N TYR A 306 12.16 -1.64 16.59
CA TYR A 306 11.13 -1.23 15.61
C TYR A 306 10.44 -2.40 14.91
N ALA A 307 10.78 -3.66 15.22
CA ALA A 307 10.11 -4.80 14.59
C ALA A 307 8.62 -4.82 14.92
N ARG A 308 7.80 -5.06 13.90
CA ARG A 308 6.34 -5.22 14.00
C ARG A 308 5.93 -6.46 13.25
N ASP A 309 4.85 -7.07 13.71
CA ASP A 309 4.25 -8.19 13.00
C ASP A 309 3.62 -7.72 11.69
N ARG A 310 3.68 -8.58 10.68
CA ARG A 310 3.07 -8.33 9.38
C ARG A 310 1.55 -8.27 9.52
N ARG A 311 0.95 -7.28 8.88
CA ARG A 311 -0.50 -7.11 8.82
C ARG A 311 -1.10 -7.69 7.53
N THR A 312 -0.44 -7.45 6.39
CA THR A 312 -0.94 -7.88 5.08
C THR A 312 -0.66 -9.36 4.86
N GLU A 313 -1.69 -10.12 4.55
CA GLU A 313 -1.59 -11.52 4.14
C GLU A 313 -1.18 -11.63 2.67
N LEU A 314 -0.48 -12.69 2.31
CA LEU A 314 -0.03 -12.95 0.94
C LEU A 314 -0.60 -14.29 0.50
N ASP A 315 -1.34 -14.28 -0.60
CA ASP A 315 -1.99 -15.47 -1.15
C ASP A 315 -2.15 -15.34 -2.68
N ASN A 316 -2.50 -16.45 -3.32
CA ASN A 316 -2.95 -16.48 -4.71
C ASN A 316 -4.44 -16.80 -4.72
N LEU A 317 -5.25 -15.76 -4.71
CA LEU A 317 -6.69 -15.88 -4.70
C LEU A 317 -7.24 -15.90 -6.13
N GLU A 318 -8.23 -16.76 -6.37
CA GLU A 318 -9.00 -16.73 -7.60
C GLU A 318 -9.76 -15.41 -7.75
N GLU A 319 -9.94 -14.97 -8.99
CA GLU A 319 -10.75 -13.80 -9.27
C GLU A 319 -12.18 -14.01 -8.78
N ALA A 320 -12.76 -13.00 -8.12
CA ALA A 320 -14.15 -13.05 -7.69
C ALA A 320 -15.08 -13.21 -8.90
N VAL A 321 -15.79 -14.31 -8.95
CA VAL A 321 -16.75 -14.60 -10.02
C VAL A 321 -18.15 -14.25 -9.51
N VAL A 322 -18.80 -13.28 -10.14
CA VAL A 322 -20.21 -13.01 -9.89
C VAL A 322 -21.02 -14.06 -10.66
N VAL A 323 -21.50 -15.05 -9.95
CA VAL A 323 -22.51 -15.96 -10.47
C VAL A 323 -23.78 -15.14 -10.66
N LYS A 324 -24.14 -14.83 -11.92
CA LYS A 324 -25.50 -14.32 -12.18
C LYS A 324 -26.44 -15.41 -11.74
N LYS A 325 -27.28 -15.15 -10.70
CA LYS A 325 -28.43 -16.02 -10.46
C LYS A 325 -29.17 -16.14 -11.78
N GLU A 326 -29.23 -17.32 -12.34
CA GLU A 326 -30.13 -17.58 -13.47
C GLU A 326 -31.53 -17.22 -12.95
N LEU A 327 -32.12 -16.22 -13.62
CA LEU A 327 -33.48 -15.82 -13.30
C LEU A 327 -34.37 -17.05 -13.51
N GLU A 328 -35.05 -17.51 -12.45
CA GLU A 328 -36.04 -18.58 -12.60
C GLU A 328 -37.04 -18.15 -13.65
N VAL A 329 -37.06 -18.91 -14.75
CA VAL A 329 -37.97 -18.65 -15.86
C VAL A 329 -39.38 -19.02 -15.40
N SER A 330 -40.26 -18.04 -15.30
CA SER A 330 -41.67 -18.23 -14.94
C SER A 330 -42.58 -17.68 -16.00
N ASP A 331 -43.72 -18.37 -16.17
CA ASP A 331 -44.78 -17.90 -17.06
C ASP A 331 -45.60 -16.86 -16.34
N VAL A 332 -45.75 -15.69 -16.94
CA VAL A 332 -46.54 -14.57 -16.43
C VAL A 332 -47.53 -14.09 -17.48
N VAL A 333 -48.57 -13.41 -17.04
CA VAL A 333 -49.58 -12.81 -17.90
C VAL A 333 -49.41 -11.29 -17.81
N LEU A 334 -49.10 -10.68 -18.96
CA LEU A 334 -49.12 -9.24 -19.11
C LEU A 334 -50.55 -8.77 -19.30
N LEU A 335 -50.94 -7.75 -18.55
CA LEU A 335 -52.24 -7.07 -18.61
C LEU A 335 -51.96 -5.57 -18.93
N MET A 336 -52.61 -5.08 -19.96
CA MET A 336 -52.60 -3.64 -20.26
C MET A 336 -54.06 -3.15 -20.37
N ASP A 337 -54.40 -2.15 -19.58
CA ASP A 337 -55.74 -1.52 -19.59
C ASP A 337 -55.93 -0.58 -20.78
N ARG A 338 -57.12 0.00 -20.91
CA ARG A 338 -57.49 0.94 -21.96
C ARG A 338 -56.73 2.29 -21.90
N PHE A 339 -56.15 2.59 -20.73
CA PHE A 339 -55.42 3.83 -20.48
C PHE A 339 -53.89 3.67 -20.63
N GLY A 340 -53.43 2.45 -21.01
CA GLY A 340 -52.00 2.19 -21.19
C GLY A 340 -51.24 1.84 -19.92
N TYR A 341 -51.92 1.50 -18.82
CA TYR A 341 -51.27 0.96 -17.62
C TYR A 341 -50.96 -0.50 -17.82
N VAL A 342 -49.70 -0.87 -17.59
CA VAL A 342 -49.24 -2.25 -17.74
C VAL A 342 -48.84 -2.85 -16.39
N LYS A 343 -49.06 -4.12 -16.24
CA LYS A 343 -48.62 -4.96 -15.11
C LYS A 343 -48.48 -6.41 -15.53
N THR A 344 -47.73 -7.19 -14.76
CA THR A 344 -47.63 -8.62 -14.92
C THR A 344 -48.16 -9.31 -13.68
N VAL A 345 -48.85 -10.43 -13.86
CA VAL A 345 -49.41 -11.25 -12.81
C VAL A 345 -49.06 -12.72 -13.07
N ASP A 346 -49.13 -13.56 -12.01
CA ASP A 346 -49.01 -15.00 -12.17
C ASP A 346 -50.11 -15.56 -13.06
N THR A 347 -49.80 -16.58 -13.84
CA THR A 347 -50.80 -17.33 -14.63
C THR A 347 -51.97 -17.83 -13.76
N SER A 348 -51.68 -18.35 -12.58
CA SER A 348 -52.72 -18.82 -11.62
C SER A 348 -53.61 -17.68 -11.10
N THR A 349 -53.07 -16.49 -10.96
CA THR A 349 -53.84 -15.29 -10.57
C THR A 349 -54.72 -14.79 -11.70
N TYR A 350 -54.21 -14.80 -12.94
CA TYR A 350 -55.01 -14.50 -14.12
C TYR A 350 -56.16 -15.49 -14.28
N ASP A 351 -55.90 -16.81 -14.23
CA ASP A 351 -56.93 -17.85 -14.45
C ASP A 351 -58.05 -17.76 -13.44
N ARG A 352 -57.79 -17.36 -12.19
CA ARG A 352 -58.82 -17.12 -11.15
C ARG A 352 -59.68 -15.89 -11.37
N ASN A 353 -59.20 -14.91 -12.14
CA ASN A 353 -59.86 -13.63 -12.37
C ASN A 353 -60.06 -13.38 -13.87
N LYS A 354 -60.15 -14.42 -14.67
CA LYS A 354 -60.10 -14.35 -16.13
C LYS A 354 -61.23 -13.44 -16.72
N ASP A 355 -62.44 -13.65 -16.29
CA ASP A 355 -63.58 -12.86 -16.83
C ASP A 355 -63.46 -11.34 -16.54
N THR A 356 -62.95 -11.01 -15.37
CA THR A 356 -62.68 -9.60 -15.02
C THR A 356 -61.47 -9.05 -15.78
N ALA A 357 -60.38 -9.84 -15.94
CA ALA A 357 -59.22 -9.45 -16.69
C ALA A 357 -59.54 -9.19 -18.14
N ASP A 358 -60.31 -10.06 -18.78
CA ASP A 358 -60.74 -9.96 -20.18
C ASP A 358 -61.68 -8.73 -20.41
N ALA A 359 -62.45 -8.35 -19.39
CA ALA A 359 -63.33 -7.18 -19.48
C ALA A 359 -62.60 -5.84 -19.28
N GLU A 360 -61.60 -5.79 -18.40
CA GLU A 360 -60.94 -4.54 -18.01
C GLU A 360 -59.69 -4.20 -18.85
N ASN A 361 -59.01 -5.21 -19.45
CA ASN A 361 -57.78 -5.01 -20.17
C ASN A 361 -57.96 -5.05 -21.70
N LYS A 362 -57.29 -4.13 -22.37
CA LYS A 362 -57.25 -4.05 -23.84
C LYS A 362 -56.31 -5.08 -24.45
N LEU A 363 -55.24 -5.45 -23.73
CA LEU A 363 -54.22 -6.40 -24.16
C LEU A 363 -53.91 -7.41 -23.05
N ILE A 364 -53.91 -8.67 -23.41
CA ILE A 364 -53.54 -9.77 -22.52
C ILE A 364 -52.57 -10.65 -23.28
N LEU A 365 -51.36 -10.80 -22.78
CA LEU A 365 -50.33 -11.63 -23.39
C LEU A 365 -49.76 -12.61 -22.36
N LYS A 366 -49.70 -13.90 -22.71
CA LYS A 366 -48.99 -14.91 -21.93
C LYS A 366 -47.53 -14.91 -22.39
N VAL A 367 -46.61 -14.57 -21.52
CA VAL A 367 -45.21 -14.39 -21.80
C VAL A 367 -44.36 -14.97 -20.67
N LYS A 368 -43.08 -15.17 -20.94
CA LYS A 368 -42.12 -15.47 -19.86
C LYS A 368 -41.59 -14.19 -19.23
N ASN A 369 -41.26 -14.23 -17.98
CA ASN A 369 -40.70 -13.11 -17.25
C ASN A 369 -39.40 -12.57 -17.88
N ILE A 370 -38.66 -13.40 -18.61
CA ILE A 370 -37.41 -13.04 -19.31
C ILE A 370 -37.61 -12.51 -20.73
N ASP A 371 -38.84 -12.52 -21.27
CA ASP A 371 -39.16 -12.12 -22.62
C ASP A 371 -39.01 -10.60 -22.81
N LYS A 372 -38.91 -10.19 -24.08
CA LYS A 372 -38.97 -8.80 -24.51
C LYS A 372 -40.24 -8.58 -25.33
N LEU A 373 -40.86 -7.43 -25.17
CA LEU A 373 -42.02 -7.00 -25.93
C LEU A 373 -41.61 -6.00 -26.97
N CYS A 374 -42.15 -6.14 -28.18
CA CYS A 374 -42.05 -5.16 -29.23
C CYS A 374 -43.35 -4.33 -29.26
N ILE A 375 -43.22 -3.04 -29.17
CA ILE A 375 -44.32 -2.06 -29.30
C ILE A 375 -44.15 -1.37 -30.64
N PHE A 376 -45.09 -1.56 -31.56
CA PHE A 376 -45.10 -0.91 -32.87
C PHE A 376 -46.06 0.28 -32.86
N THR A 377 -45.64 1.40 -33.41
CA THR A 377 -46.39 2.66 -33.36
C THR A 377 -46.82 3.11 -34.76
N ASN A 378 -47.79 4.02 -34.78
CA ASN A 378 -48.30 4.63 -36.00
C ASN A 378 -47.26 5.49 -36.76
N ASN A 379 -46.19 5.89 -36.08
CA ASN A 379 -45.04 6.60 -36.69
C ASN A 379 -44.00 5.67 -37.32
N GLY A 380 -44.23 4.36 -37.26
CA GLY A 380 -43.29 3.35 -37.77
C GLY A 380 -42.14 3.04 -36.83
N ASN A 381 -42.20 3.48 -35.60
CA ASN A 381 -41.20 3.16 -34.57
C ASN A 381 -41.50 1.80 -33.92
N MET A 382 -40.44 1.12 -33.50
CA MET A 382 -40.51 -0.09 -32.67
C MET A 382 -39.74 0.14 -31.37
N HIS A 383 -40.44 0.02 -30.25
CA HIS A 383 -39.84 0.12 -28.90
C HIS A 383 -39.75 -1.25 -28.26
N LEU A 384 -38.61 -1.55 -27.62
CA LEU A 384 -38.38 -2.81 -26.90
C LEU A 384 -38.50 -2.59 -25.41
N VAL A 385 -39.29 -3.44 -24.75
CA VAL A 385 -39.50 -3.44 -23.28
C VAL A 385 -39.24 -4.85 -22.75
N LYS A 386 -38.44 -4.97 -21.68
CA LYS A 386 -38.26 -6.26 -21.01
C LYS A 386 -39.45 -6.53 -20.09
N VAL A 387 -39.99 -7.72 -20.12
CA VAL A 387 -41.08 -8.12 -19.22
C VAL A 387 -40.66 -8.01 -17.76
N LEU A 388 -39.37 -8.23 -17.47
CA LEU A 388 -38.77 -8.11 -16.15
C LEU A 388 -38.85 -6.66 -15.56
N ASP A 389 -38.82 -5.64 -16.43
CA ASP A 389 -38.88 -4.23 -16.04
C ASP A 389 -40.32 -3.78 -15.77
N LEU A 390 -41.32 -4.60 -16.09
CA LEU A 390 -42.72 -4.33 -15.84
C LEU A 390 -43.09 -4.63 -14.38
N PRO A 391 -44.01 -3.85 -13.78
CA PRO A 391 -44.43 -4.08 -12.40
C PRO A 391 -45.13 -5.45 -12.27
N TYR A 392 -44.58 -6.28 -11.38
CA TYR A 392 -45.16 -7.53 -11.00
C TYR A 392 -45.95 -7.33 -9.70
N GLY A 393 -47.24 -7.63 -9.70
CA GLY A 393 -48.08 -7.32 -8.55
C GLY A 393 -49.35 -8.16 -8.41
N LYS A 394 -50.20 -7.71 -7.50
CA LYS A 394 -51.52 -8.32 -7.27
C LYS A 394 -52.48 -7.92 -8.38
N PHE A 395 -53.50 -8.77 -8.63
CA PHE A 395 -54.50 -8.50 -9.66
C PHE A 395 -55.16 -7.09 -9.56
N ARG A 396 -55.39 -6.63 -8.33
CA ARG A 396 -56.05 -5.32 -8.07
C ARG A 396 -55.10 -4.10 -8.17
N ASP A 397 -53.78 -4.31 -8.33
CA ASP A 397 -52.87 -3.19 -8.47
C ASP A 397 -53.07 -2.51 -9.82
N LYS A 398 -52.97 -1.19 -9.83
CA LYS A 398 -53.25 -0.38 -11.03
C LYS A 398 -52.19 -0.55 -12.14
N GLY A 399 -50.98 -0.96 -11.80
CA GLY A 399 -49.87 -1.06 -12.72
C GLY A 399 -49.17 0.30 -12.93
N THR A 400 -48.31 0.40 -13.98
CA THR A 400 -47.55 1.58 -14.31
C THR A 400 -47.83 1.96 -15.78
N PRO A 401 -47.91 3.26 -16.14
CA PRO A 401 -48.04 3.68 -17.53
C PRO A 401 -46.87 3.10 -18.37
N ILE A 402 -47.16 2.63 -19.57
CA ILE A 402 -46.20 2.05 -20.48
C ILE A 402 -45.09 3.04 -20.86
N ASP A 403 -45.38 4.32 -20.87
CA ASP A 403 -44.44 5.42 -21.11
C ASP A 403 -43.30 5.45 -20.07
N ASN A 404 -43.61 5.11 -18.83
CA ASN A 404 -42.65 5.14 -17.72
C ASN A 404 -41.68 3.93 -17.71
N VAL A 405 -42.00 2.87 -18.43
CA VAL A 405 -41.24 1.61 -18.48
C VAL A 405 -40.67 1.32 -19.87
N SER A 406 -40.85 2.25 -20.82
CA SER A 406 -40.38 2.11 -22.19
C SER A 406 -39.93 3.47 -22.75
N ASN A 407 -39.35 3.45 -23.95
CA ASN A 407 -39.03 4.64 -24.72
C ASN A 407 -40.22 5.14 -25.54
N TYR A 408 -41.40 4.55 -25.37
CA TYR A 408 -42.63 4.99 -25.99
C TYR A 408 -43.17 6.29 -25.35
N ASP A 409 -43.66 7.20 -26.15
CA ASP A 409 -44.22 8.50 -25.70
C ASP A 409 -45.65 8.66 -26.27
N SER A 410 -46.64 8.42 -25.40
CA SER A 410 -48.08 8.50 -25.77
C SER A 410 -48.54 9.90 -26.23
N SER A 411 -47.73 10.94 -25.98
CA SER A 411 -48.03 12.29 -26.48
C SER A 411 -47.66 12.49 -27.95
N LYS A 412 -46.83 11.63 -28.51
CA LYS A 412 -46.27 11.77 -29.88
C LYS A 412 -46.69 10.65 -30.84
N GLU A 413 -47.06 9.49 -30.29
CA GLU A 413 -47.33 8.30 -31.10
C GLU A 413 -48.39 7.42 -30.46
N ASP A 414 -49.10 6.63 -31.29
CA ASP A 414 -50.11 5.70 -30.87
C ASP A 414 -49.63 4.25 -31.07
N ILE A 415 -49.96 3.37 -30.13
CA ILE A 415 -49.63 1.94 -30.22
C ILE A 415 -50.53 1.28 -31.24
N VAL A 416 -49.95 0.70 -32.26
CA VAL A 416 -50.64 -0.08 -33.31
C VAL A 416 -50.68 -1.58 -32.95
N PHE A 417 -49.55 -2.09 -32.48
CA PHE A 417 -49.42 -3.51 -32.19
C PHE A 417 -48.35 -3.79 -31.11
N ILE A 418 -48.63 -4.76 -30.23
CA ILE A 418 -47.70 -5.23 -29.22
C ILE A 418 -47.63 -6.75 -29.32
N ALA A 419 -46.39 -7.29 -29.38
CA ALA A 419 -46.19 -8.72 -29.36
C ALA A 419 -44.86 -9.07 -28.67
N PRO A 420 -44.72 -10.31 -28.15
CA PRO A 420 -43.45 -10.82 -27.68
C PRO A 420 -42.43 -10.87 -28.83
N LEU A 421 -41.16 -10.51 -28.57
CA LEU A 421 -40.11 -10.53 -29.58
C LEU A 421 -39.94 -11.93 -30.23
N MET A 422 -40.03 -12.98 -29.43
CA MET A 422 -39.95 -14.37 -29.90
C MET A 422 -41.04 -14.73 -30.95
N ASP A 423 -42.23 -14.10 -30.84
CA ASP A 423 -43.29 -14.32 -31.79
C ASP A 423 -43.09 -13.46 -33.05
N VAL A 424 -42.57 -12.27 -32.89
CA VAL A 424 -42.23 -11.37 -34.00
C VAL A 424 -41.12 -11.99 -34.87
N GLU A 425 -40.11 -12.63 -34.27
CA GLU A 425 -39.03 -13.30 -34.97
C GLU A 425 -39.50 -14.51 -35.83
N LYS A 426 -40.58 -15.18 -35.45
CA LYS A 426 -41.12 -16.33 -36.15
C LYS A 426 -42.08 -15.98 -37.28
N HIS A 427 -42.57 -14.74 -37.32
CA HIS A 427 -43.60 -14.31 -38.23
C HIS A 427 -43.11 -13.17 -39.16
N LYS A 428 -43.72 -13.02 -40.33
CA LYS A 428 -43.56 -11.83 -41.15
C LYS A 428 -44.65 -10.86 -40.82
N LEU A 429 -44.30 -9.63 -40.44
CA LEU A 429 -45.23 -8.56 -40.18
C LEU A 429 -45.43 -7.73 -41.42
N ILE A 430 -46.67 -7.43 -41.75
CA ILE A 430 -47.07 -6.56 -42.90
C ILE A 430 -47.86 -5.38 -42.32
N PHE A 431 -47.33 -4.20 -42.45
CA PHE A 431 -47.99 -2.95 -42.04
C PHE A 431 -48.58 -2.25 -43.28
N GLY A 432 -49.90 -2.08 -43.30
CA GLY A 432 -50.61 -1.29 -44.33
C GLY A 432 -50.80 0.13 -43.84
N THR A 433 -50.43 1.12 -44.65
CA THR A 433 -50.67 2.54 -44.36
C THR A 433 -51.78 3.09 -45.27
N LYS A 434 -52.42 4.20 -44.89
CA LYS A 434 -53.45 4.85 -45.71
C LYS A 434 -52.91 5.40 -47.04
N SER A 435 -51.63 5.75 -47.14
CA SER A 435 -50.93 6.04 -48.38
C SER A 435 -50.19 4.79 -48.85
N VAL A 436 -50.44 4.33 -50.05
CA VAL A 436 -50.07 3.00 -50.63
C VAL A 436 -48.54 2.70 -50.58
N SER A 437 -47.97 2.52 -49.39
CA SER A 437 -46.60 2.09 -49.18
C SER A 437 -46.59 0.85 -48.29
N TYR A 438 -46.03 -0.27 -48.80
CA TYR A 438 -45.84 -1.48 -48.03
C TYR A 438 -44.42 -1.47 -47.42
N THR A 439 -44.33 -1.61 -46.12
CA THR A 439 -43.04 -1.86 -45.47
C THR A 439 -42.97 -3.30 -45.01
N HIS A 440 -42.06 -4.07 -45.56
CA HIS A 440 -41.81 -5.47 -45.23
C HIS A 440 -40.62 -5.51 -44.26
N LEU A 441 -40.86 -5.74 -42.99
CA LEU A 441 -39.81 -5.80 -41.98
C LEU A 441 -39.57 -7.30 -41.60
N ARG A 442 -38.31 -7.73 -41.69
CA ARG A 442 -37.85 -8.96 -41.03
C ARG A 442 -37.20 -8.60 -39.72
N ALA A 443 -37.43 -9.41 -38.70
CA ALA A 443 -36.89 -9.18 -37.36
C ALA A 443 -35.33 -9.10 -37.29
N HIS A 444 -34.65 -9.61 -38.35
CA HIS A 444 -33.18 -9.54 -38.45
C HIS A 444 -32.65 -8.28 -39.15
N GLU A 445 -33.49 -7.37 -39.61
CA GLU A 445 -33.06 -6.15 -40.33
C GLU A 445 -33.09 -4.90 -39.41
N THR A 446 -33.37 -5.04 -38.12
CA THR A 446 -33.23 -3.94 -37.16
C THR A 446 -31.77 -3.83 -36.77
N PRO A 447 -31.10 -2.67 -36.96
CA PRO A 447 -29.72 -2.47 -36.50
C PRO A 447 -29.65 -2.63 -35.00
N GLU A 448 -28.73 -3.45 -34.52
CA GLU A 448 -28.33 -3.49 -33.11
C GLU A 448 -27.76 -2.14 -32.72
N HIS A 449 -28.49 -1.40 -31.95
CA HIS A 449 -27.99 -0.23 -31.23
C HIS A 449 -28.12 -0.40 -29.74
#